data_eb6f511e6ab942e198736ef0fdfce7a1
#
_entry.id   eb6f511e6ab942e198736ef0fdfce7a1
#
_cell.length_a   1.000
_cell.length_b   1.000
_cell.length_c   1.000
_cell.angle_alpha   90.00
_cell.angle_beta   90.00
_cell.angle_gamma   90.00
#
_symmetry.space_group_name_H-M   'P 1'
#
loop_
_entity.id
_entity.type
_entity.pdbx_description
1 polymer ?
#
loop_
_entity_poly.entity_id
_entity_poly.type
_entity_poly.pdbx_seq_one_letter_code
_entity_poly.pdbx_strand_id
1 'polypeptide(L)'
;GFMPYPEQRNDLSYGYDPGDNERYFATPTPGGPNGVSTILGVCAPVHVNVKRGHFVTPFDLTASCSTPGAQLRYTTDGSEPTTGSPLFPSALKISGTTLFRIAAFKANYLPSETVTHSYFFNLSAALRSLPVISIVTASNNLYGPSGILGINGGYYDSSQGGLWVSNAPGDFHNPSKHGLAWERPTSIEWIVPEDNSVFRRIAASASRAATGNARD
;
A
#
# COMPACT_ATOMS: atom_id res chain seq x y z
N GLY A 1 -12.42 32.77 -3.46
CA GLY A 1 -11.28 31.84 -3.39
C GLY A 1 -11.37 30.98 -2.14
N PHE A 2 -10.83 29.74 -2.22
CA PHE A 2 -10.81 28.83 -1.08
C PHE A 2 -9.69 29.21 -0.11
N MET A 3 -10.03 29.49 1.14
CA MET A 3 -9.05 29.79 2.18
C MET A 3 -9.56 29.25 3.53
N PRO A 4 -8.84 28.35 4.21
CA PRO A 4 -7.63 27.65 3.78
C PRO A 4 -7.91 26.66 2.64
N TYR A 5 -6.90 26.40 1.82
CA TYR A 5 -6.98 25.35 0.80
C TYR A 5 -7.16 23.97 1.48
N PRO A 6 -8.10 23.15 0.98
CA PRO A 6 -8.28 21.80 1.50
C PRO A 6 -7.10 20.90 1.12
N GLU A 7 -6.98 19.73 1.77
CA GLU A 7 -5.95 18.74 1.45
C GLU A 7 -5.99 18.39 -0.04
N GLN A 8 -4.84 18.48 -0.69
CA GLN A 8 -4.71 18.14 -2.11
C GLN A 8 -4.18 16.72 -2.26
N ARG A 9 -4.74 15.97 -3.21
CA ARG A 9 -4.27 14.63 -3.60
C ARG A 9 -4.14 14.53 -5.10
N ASN A 10 -3.25 13.64 -5.55
CA ASN A 10 -3.11 13.35 -6.96
C ASN A 10 -4.43 12.86 -7.55
N ASP A 11 -4.71 13.27 -8.78
CA ASP A 11 -5.90 12.88 -9.56
C ASP A 11 -7.26 13.27 -8.92
N LEU A 12 -7.25 14.23 -7.99
CA LEU A 12 -8.44 14.81 -7.40
C LEU A 12 -8.49 16.31 -7.67
N SER A 13 -9.67 16.81 -8.01
CA SER A 13 -9.94 18.24 -8.01
C SER A 13 -10.87 18.62 -6.85
N TYR A 14 -10.82 19.89 -6.48
CA TYR A 14 -11.71 20.46 -5.46
C TYR A 14 -12.36 21.73 -6.05
N GLY A 15 -13.65 21.88 -5.84
CA GLY A 15 -14.41 22.99 -6.38
C GLY A 15 -15.87 22.99 -5.96
N TYR A 16 -16.67 23.78 -6.64
CA TYR A 16 -18.12 23.84 -6.44
C TYR A 16 -18.84 22.84 -7.35
N ASP A 17 -19.80 22.12 -6.82
CA ASP A 17 -20.77 21.34 -7.60
C ASP A 17 -21.86 22.27 -8.21
N PRO A 18 -22.78 21.76 -9.06
CA PRO A 18 -23.86 22.56 -9.61
C PRO A 18 -24.83 23.17 -8.58
N GLY A 19 -24.77 22.71 -7.33
CA GLY A 19 -25.54 23.24 -6.20
C GLY A 19 -24.77 24.21 -5.32
N ASP A 20 -23.63 24.76 -5.80
CA ASP A 20 -22.74 25.64 -5.05
C ASP A 20 -22.17 25.03 -3.76
N ASN A 21 -22.07 23.70 -3.68
CA ASN A 21 -21.43 23.04 -2.55
C ASN A 21 -19.97 22.73 -2.86
N GLU A 22 -19.11 22.96 -1.90
CA GLU A 22 -17.70 22.57 -1.97
C GLU A 22 -17.54 21.06 -1.90
N ARG A 23 -16.86 20.47 -2.90
CA ARG A 23 -16.73 19.02 -3.05
C ARG A 23 -15.36 18.65 -3.64
N TYR A 24 -14.95 17.42 -3.37
CA TYR A 24 -13.91 16.76 -4.13
C TYR A 24 -14.50 16.02 -5.32
N PHE A 25 -13.75 15.98 -6.43
CA PHE A 25 -14.13 15.29 -7.67
C PHE A 25 -13.05 14.29 -8.05
N ALA A 26 -13.45 13.03 -8.16
CA ALA A 26 -12.55 11.95 -8.59
C ALA A 26 -12.22 12.04 -10.09
N THR A 27 -13.06 12.74 -10.86
CA THR A 27 -12.81 13.01 -12.28
C THR A 27 -12.71 14.52 -12.47
N PRO A 28 -11.50 15.06 -12.66
CA PRO A 28 -11.31 16.48 -12.98
C PRO A 28 -11.95 16.84 -14.31
N THR A 29 -12.53 18.04 -14.38
CA THR A 29 -13.18 18.59 -15.59
C THR A 29 -12.55 19.91 -16.03
N PRO A 30 -11.26 19.90 -16.48
CA PRO A 30 -10.57 21.14 -16.85
C PRO A 30 -11.28 21.85 -18.00
N GLY A 31 -11.59 23.14 -17.80
CA GLY A 31 -12.28 23.98 -18.79
C GLY A 31 -13.77 23.72 -18.95
N GLY A 32 -14.36 22.83 -18.14
CA GLY A 32 -15.79 22.53 -18.14
C GLY A 32 -16.42 22.67 -16.73
N PRO A 33 -17.76 22.66 -16.64
CA PRO A 33 -18.44 22.67 -15.35
C PRO A 33 -18.23 21.35 -14.60
N ASN A 34 -18.12 21.44 -13.27
CA ASN A 34 -18.12 20.25 -12.42
C ASN A 34 -19.47 19.54 -12.44
N GLY A 35 -19.43 18.22 -12.33
CA GLY A 35 -20.63 17.40 -12.12
C GLY A 35 -21.07 17.40 -10.65
N VAL A 36 -22.04 16.58 -10.33
CA VAL A 36 -22.46 16.32 -8.93
C VAL A 36 -21.45 15.39 -8.27
N SER A 37 -21.00 15.73 -7.06
CA SER A 37 -20.13 14.89 -6.25
C SER A 37 -20.67 14.74 -4.84
N THR A 38 -20.56 13.54 -4.29
CA THR A 38 -20.91 13.22 -2.90
C THR A 38 -19.71 13.23 -1.96
N ILE A 39 -18.50 13.51 -2.48
CA ILE A 39 -17.26 13.44 -1.69
C ILE A 39 -17.12 14.72 -0.88
N LEU A 40 -17.32 14.60 0.43
CA LEU A 40 -17.31 15.72 1.38
C LEU A 40 -15.91 16.08 1.87
N GLY A 41 -14.98 15.15 1.79
CA GLY A 41 -13.62 15.35 2.32
C GLY A 41 -12.74 14.12 2.18
N VAL A 42 -11.61 14.19 2.84
CA VAL A 42 -10.61 13.13 2.92
C VAL A 42 -10.44 12.75 4.40
N CYS A 43 -10.36 11.46 4.71
CA CYS A 43 -10.04 11.04 6.07
C CYS A 43 -8.61 11.43 6.42
N ALA A 44 -8.40 12.01 7.58
CA ALA A 44 -7.10 12.36 8.09
C ALA A 44 -6.20 11.12 8.25
N PRO A 45 -4.87 11.28 8.21
CA PRO A 45 -3.92 10.18 8.40
C PRO A 45 -4.15 9.44 9.72
N VAL A 46 -3.91 8.13 9.70
CA VAL A 46 -3.95 7.30 10.90
C VAL A 46 -2.61 7.39 11.62
N HIS A 47 -2.64 7.57 12.93
CA HIS A 47 -1.49 7.54 13.81
C HIS A 47 -1.52 6.31 14.70
N VAL A 48 -0.37 5.66 14.87
CA VAL A 48 -0.19 4.52 15.78
C VAL A 48 0.81 4.87 16.87
N ASN A 49 0.64 4.29 18.06
CA ASN A 49 1.53 4.53 19.21
C ASN A 49 2.91 3.88 19.07
N VAL A 50 3.00 2.73 18.36
CA VAL A 50 4.25 2.00 18.16
C VAL A 50 4.60 1.99 16.68
N LYS A 51 5.78 2.49 16.36
CA LYS A 51 6.30 2.49 14.98
C LYS A 51 6.96 1.15 14.67
N ARG A 52 7.20 0.90 13.36
CA ARG A 52 7.93 -0.25 12.83
C ARG A 52 9.28 -0.46 13.52
N GLY A 53 9.82 -1.67 13.46
CA GLY A 53 11.13 -1.96 14.02
C GLY A 53 11.29 -3.38 14.53
N HIS A 54 12.32 -3.56 15.38
CA HIS A 54 12.68 -4.84 15.98
C HIS A 54 12.18 -4.90 17.43
N PHE A 55 11.53 -6.01 17.78
CA PHE A 55 10.92 -6.20 19.10
C PHE A 55 11.31 -7.56 19.69
N VAL A 56 11.37 -7.62 21.00
CA VAL A 56 11.59 -8.85 21.78
C VAL A 56 10.46 -9.12 22.75
N THR A 57 9.67 -8.10 23.08
CA THR A 57 8.52 -8.21 23.99
C THR A 57 7.23 -7.82 23.25
N PRO A 58 6.13 -8.56 23.45
CA PRO A 58 4.82 -8.17 22.95
C PRO A 58 4.38 -6.80 23.46
N PHE A 59 3.59 -6.11 22.64
CA PHE A 59 3.03 -4.79 23.00
C PHE A 59 1.59 -4.66 22.49
N ASP A 60 0.87 -3.69 23.06
CA ASP A 60 -0.47 -3.34 22.62
C ASP A 60 -0.37 -2.15 21.66
N LEU A 61 -0.79 -2.39 20.40
CA LEU A 61 -0.86 -1.39 19.36
C LEU A 61 -2.19 -0.66 19.46
N THR A 62 -2.14 0.67 19.56
CA THR A 62 -3.31 1.56 19.49
C THR A 62 -3.21 2.46 18.27
N ALA A 63 -4.35 2.85 17.73
CA ALA A 63 -4.43 3.72 16.58
C ALA A 63 -5.49 4.81 16.75
N SER A 64 -5.27 5.96 16.13
CA SER A 64 -6.20 7.09 16.15
C SER A 64 -6.24 7.80 14.80
N CYS A 65 -7.38 8.46 14.53
CA CYS A 65 -7.58 9.33 13.39
C CYS A 65 -8.38 10.55 13.84
N SER A 66 -7.99 11.75 13.40
CA SER A 66 -8.66 12.99 13.80
C SER A 66 -9.98 13.25 13.06
N THR A 67 -10.32 12.47 12.02
CA THR A 67 -11.62 12.60 11.33
C THR A 67 -12.75 12.06 12.21
N PRO A 68 -13.68 12.89 12.67
CA PRO A 68 -14.77 12.45 13.53
C PRO A 68 -15.64 11.41 12.84
N GLY A 69 -15.93 10.29 13.53
CA GLY A 69 -16.76 9.20 13.03
C GLY A 69 -16.09 8.32 11.97
N ALA A 70 -14.79 8.47 11.73
CA ALA A 70 -14.05 7.55 10.87
C ALA A 70 -13.88 6.18 11.56
N GLN A 71 -14.03 5.11 10.77
CA GLN A 71 -13.75 3.75 11.17
C GLN A 71 -12.32 3.37 10.76
N LEU A 72 -11.53 2.86 11.68
CA LEU A 72 -10.21 2.33 11.40
C LEU A 72 -10.32 0.86 11.01
N ARG A 73 -9.76 0.50 9.86
CA ARG A 73 -9.72 -0.88 9.37
C ARG A 73 -8.31 -1.29 9.04
N TYR A 74 -7.99 -2.55 9.30
CA TYR A 74 -6.61 -3.04 9.19
C TYR A 74 -6.52 -4.40 8.50
N THR A 75 -5.30 -4.73 8.07
CA THR A 75 -4.91 -6.04 7.54
C THR A 75 -3.54 -6.43 8.10
N THR A 76 -3.22 -7.73 8.08
CA THR A 76 -1.94 -8.29 8.52
C THR A 76 -1.33 -9.24 7.50
N ASP A 77 -1.91 -9.31 6.31
CA ASP A 77 -1.52 -10.19 5.20
C ASP A 77 -0.86 -9.44 4.02
N GLY A 78 -0.58 -8.14 4.20
CA GLY A 78 0.00 -7.29 3.17
C GLY A 78 -1.02 -6.70 2.19
N SER A 79 -2.30 -7.08 2.25
CA SER A 79 -3.35 -6.48 1.42
C SER A 79 -3.67 -5.04 1.83
N GLU A 80 -4.24 -4.25 0.90
CA GLU A 80 -4.77 -2.93 1.24
C GLU A 80 -6.00 -3.07 2.14
N PRO A 81 -6.10 -2.30 3.25
CA PRO A 81 -7.33 -2.21 4.00
C PRO A 81 -8.47 -1.65 3.14
N THR A 82 -9.63 -2.25 3.25
CA THR A 82 -10.87 -1.83 2.57
C THR A 82 -12.01 -1.66 3.57
N THR A 83 -13.15 -1.18 3.11
CA THR A 83 -14.37 -1.13 3.95
C THR A 83 -14.85 -2.51 4.41
N GLY A 84 -14.41 -3.60 3.76
CA GLY A 84 -14.68 -4.98 4.16
C GLY A 84 -13.65 -5.58 5.13
N SER A 85 -12.51 -4.91 5.34
CA SER A 85 -11.47 -5.39 6.26
C SER A 85 -11.93 -5.32 7.72
N PRO A 86 -11.32 -6.09 8.64
CA PRO A 86 -11.63 -6.04 10.06
C PRO A 86 -11.54 -4.63 10.64
N LEU A 87 -12.46 -4.30 11.55
CA LEU A 87 -12.38 -3.08 12.35
C LEU A 87 -11.22 -3.19 13.34
N PHE A 88 -10.46 -2.10 13.43
CA PHE A 88 -9.38 -2.04 14.40
C PHE A 88 -9.97 -1.95 15.83
N PRO A 89 -9.56 -2.83 16.74
CA PRO A 89 -10.04 -2.82 18.14
C PRO A 89 -9.46 -1.63 18.90
N SER A 90 -9.88 -1.42 20.13
CA SER A 90 -9.30 -0.39 21.02
C SER A 90 -7.79 -0.57 21.21
N ALA A 91 -7.32 -1.81 21.22
CA ALA A 91 -5.91 -2.19 21.21
C ALA A 91 -5.76 -3.55 20.51
N LEU A 92 -4.71 -3.70 19.71
CA LEU A 92 -4.35 -4.94 19.04
C LEU A 92 -3.02 -5.45 19.61
N LYS A 93 -3.03 -6.66 20.20
CA LYS A 93 -1.79 -7.25 20.72
C LYS A 93 -0.91 -7.75 19.59
N ILE A 94 0.31 -7.23 19.52
CA ILE A 94 1.35 -7.67 18.58
C ILE A 94 2.37 -8.48 19.38
N SER A 95 2.49 -9.78 19.07
CA SER A 95 3.35 -10.73 19.80
C SER A 95 4.30 -11.50 18.90
N GLY A 96 4.31 -11.25 17.61
CA GLY A 96 5.15 -11.90 16.63
C GLY A 96 5.38 -11.01 15.42
N THR A 97 6.25 -11.44 14.53
CA THR A 97 6.51 -10.71 13.26
C THR A 97 5.21 -10.49 12.50
N THR A 98 4.87 -9.23 12.25
CA THR A 98 3.59 -8.82 11.68
C THR A 98 3.79 -7.71 10.65
N LEU A 99 3.17 -7.86 9.49
CA LEU A 99 3.03 -6.82 8.49
C LEU A 99 1.68 -6.13 8.70
N PHE A 100 1.69 -5.01 9.39
CA PHE A 100 0.48 -4.30 9.77
C PHE A 100 0.18 -3.16 8.80
N ARG A 101 -1.06 -3.11 8.30
CA ARG A 101 -1.56 -2.02 7.46
C ARG A 101 -2.90 -1.52 7.99
N ILE A 102 -3.11 -0.21 7.99
CA ILE A 102 -4.31 0.41 8.53
C ILE A 102 -4.69 1.66 7.73
N ALA A 103 -5.99 1.87 7.55
CA ALA A 103 -6.54 3.09 6.96
C ALA A 103 -7.85 3.49 7.65
N ALA A 104 -8.21 4.77 7.53
CA ALA A 104 -9.44 5.33 8.04
C ALA A 104 -10.49 5.46 6.92
N PHE A 105 -11.72 5.08 7.22
CA PHE A 105 -12.86 5.10 6.30
C PHE A 105 -14.04 5.84 6.92
N LYS A 106 -14.71 6.67 6.13
CA LYS A 106 -15.95 7.33 6.51
C LYS A 106 -16.87 7.46 5.29
N ALA A 107 -18.16 7.32 5.49
CA ALA A 107 -19.15 7.49 4.41
C ALA A 107 -19.03 8.88 3.78
N ASN A 108 -19.04 8.92 2.46
CA ASN A 108 -18.88 10.14 1.65
C ASN A 108 -17.54 10.87 1.85
N TYR A 109 -16.53 10.18 2.35
CA TYR A 109 -15.14 10.65 2.42
C TYR A 109 -14.23 9.70 1.64
N LEU A 110 -13.20 10.26 1.05
CA LEU A 110 -12.09 9.45 0.56
C LEU A 110 -11.35 8.84 1.75
N PRO A 111 -10.92 7.58 1.65
CA PRO A 111 -10.11 6.94 2.69
C PRO A 111 -8.84 7.73 2.99
N SER A 112 -8.31 7.58 4.18
CA SER A 112 -6.94 8.04 4.45
C SER A 112 -5.93 7.26 3.58
N GLU A 113 -4.71 7.78 3.47
CA GLU A 113 -3.62 6.93 3.00
C GLU A 113 -3.44 5.74 3.94
N THR A 114 -3.06 4.60 3.36
CA THR A 114 -2.73 3.41 4.15
C THR A 114 -1.41 3.59 4.86
N VAL A 115 -1.42 3.42 6.17
CA VAL A 115 -0.22 3.40 7.00
C VAL A 115 0.26 1.97 7.13
N THR A 116 1.54 1.71 6.81
CA THR A 116 2.17 0.39 6.89
C THR A 116 3.25 0.39 7.96
N HIS A 117 3.27 -0.64 8.80
CA HIS A 117 4.31 -0.88 9.77
C HIS A 117 4.69 -2.36 9.81
N SER A 118 5.98 -2.63 9.63
CA SER A 118 6.55 -3.96 9.78
C SER A 118 7.16 -4.12 11.17
N TYR A 119 6.63 -5.06 11.94
CA TYR A 119 7.11 -5.40 13.27
C TYR A 119 7.86 -6.72 13.21
N PHE A 120 9.16 -6.71 13.50
CA PHE A 120 10.02 -7.90 13.46
C PHE A 120 10.30 -8.37 14.87
N PHE A 121 9.96 -9.63 15.16
CA PHE A 121 10.17 -10.22 16.48
C PHE A 121 11.28 -11.27 16.48
N ASN A 122 12.02 -11.30 17.58
CA ASN A 122 13.00 -12.34 17.90
C ASN A 122 14.04 -12.63 16.80
N LEU A 123 14.43 -11.62 16.04
CA LEU A 123 15.54 -11.77 15.12
C LEU A 123 16.85 -11.98 15.88
N SER A 124 17.77 -12.78 15.32
CA SER A 124 19.11 -12.94 15.87
C SER A 124 19.86 -11.62 15.96
N ALA A 125 20.84 -11.52 16.84
CA ALA A 125 21.65 -10.31 16.98
C ALA A 125 22.30 -9.89 15.65
N ALA A 126 22.79 -10.86 14.87
CA ALA A 126 23.38 -10.63 13.56
C ALA A 126 22.37 -10.00 12.57
N LEU A 127 21.13 -10.48 12.53
CA LEU A 127 20.10 -9.90 11.65
C LEU A 127 19.65 -8.52 12.12
N ARG A 128 19.58 -8.31 13.43
CA ARG A 128 19.21 -6.98 13.99
C ARG A 128 20.25 -5.89 13.74
N SER A 129 21.51 -6.26 13.47
CA SER A 129 22.57 -5.30 13.14
C SER A 129 22.56 -4.86 11.67
N LEU A 130 21.73 -5.46 10.83
CA LEU A 130 21.63 -5.14 9.40
C LEU A 130 20.43 -4.21 9.13
N PRO A 131 20.58 -3.29 8.16
CA PRO A 131 19.42 -2.57 7.64
C PRO A 131 18.42 -3.54 6.99
N VAL A 132 17.13 -3.28 7.20
CA VAL A 132 16.03 -4.09 6.62
C VAL A 132 15.28 -3.26 5.61
N ILE A 133 15.08 -3.82 4.42
CA ILE A 133 14.08 -3.32 3.46
C ILE A 133 12.86 -4.23 3.56
N SER A 134 11.76 -3.71 4.05
CA SER A 134 10.47 -4.39 4.07
C SER A 134 9.63 -3.93 2.88
N ILE A 135 9.24 -4.88 2.02
CA ILE A 135 8.38 -4.64 0.85
C ILE A 135 7.05 -5.32 1.12
N VAL A 136 6.00 -4.51 1.27
CA VAL A 136 4.67 -4.99 1.63
C VAL A 136 3.68 -4.70 0.50
N THR A 137 3.10 -5.77 -0.04
CA THR A 137 2.07 -5.70 -1.08
C THR A 137 1.14 -6.91 -0.97
N ALA A 138 -0.03 -6.86 -1.60
CA ALA A 138 -0.92 -8.01 -1.67
C ALA A 138 -0.26 -9.17 -2.46
N SER A 139 -0.47 -10.40 -2.01
CA SER A 139 0.10 -11.61 -2.63
C SER A 139 -0.20 -11.71 -4.13
N ASN A 140 -1.40 -11.32 -4.55
CA ASN A 140 -1.78 -11.31 -5.97
C ASN A 140 -0.98 -10.33 -6.83
N ASN A 141 -0.39 -9.29 -6.23
CA ASN A 141 0.51 -8.37 -6.93
C ASN A 141 1.85 -9.01 -7.26
N LEU A 142 2.23 -10.05 -6.52
CA LEU A 142 3.46 -10.81 -6.76
C LEU A 142 3.20 -12.08 -7.60
N TYR A 143 2.23 -12.90 -7.21
CA TYR A 143 2.06 -14.26 -7.71
C TYR A 143 0.75 -14.52 -8.46
N GLY A 144 -0.18 -13.56 -8.50
CA GLY A 144 -1.42 -13.68 -9.26
C GLY A 144 -1.18 -13.65 -10.79
N PRO A 145 -2.20 -13.90 -11.60
CA PRO A 145 -2.08 -13.86 -13.07
C PRO A 145 -1.53 -12.53 -13.60
N SER A 146 -1.80 -11.45 -12.92
CA SER A 146 -1.25 -10.10 -13.19
C SER A 146 -0.10 -9.74 -12.28
N GLY A 147 0.37 -10.66 -11.45
CA GLY A 147 1.48 -10.42 -10.52
C GLY A 147 2.83 -10.31 -11.25
N ILE A 148 3.74 -9.50 -10.69
CA ILE A 148 5.05 -9.25 -11.30
C ILE A 148 5.91 -10.51 -11.40
N LEU A 149 5.72 -11.48 -10.50
CA LEU A 149 6.38 -12.79 -10.50
C LEU A 149 5.43 -13.90 -10.98
N GLY A 150 4.23 -13.54 -11.43
CA GLY A 150 3.20 -14.48 -11.84
C GLY A 150 3.65 -15.30 -13.06
N ILE A 151 3.33 -16.59 -13.01
CA ILE A 151 3.54 -17.50 -14.12
C ILE A 151 2.24 -17.52 -14.90
N ASN A 152 2.31 -17.18 -16.18
CA ASN A 152 1.17 -17.10 -17.08
C ASN A 152 1.44 -17.92 -18.32
N GLY A 153 0.49 -18.79 -18.70
CA GLY A 153 0.56 -19.57 -19.94
C GLY A 153 1.34 -20.89 -19.86
N GLY A 154 1.89 -21.27 -18.72
CA GLY A 154 2.54 -22.56 -18.53
C GLY A 154 1.72 -23.53 -17.67
N TYR A 155 2.19 -24.76 -17.55
CA TYR A 155 1.65 -25.75 -16.63
C TYR A 155 2.71 -26.35 -15.73
N TYR A 156 2.28 -26.86 -14.58
CA TYR A 156 3.18 -27.52 -13.64
C TYR A 156 3.23 -29.00 -13.94
N ASP A 157 4.42 -29.52 -14.24
CA ASP A 157 4.64 -30.95 -14.51
C ASP A 157 5.35 -31.61 -13.34
N SER A 158 4.60 -32.31 -12.53
CA SER A 158 5.14 -33.07 -11.39
C SER A 158 5.95 -34.29 -11.81
N SER A 159 5.74 -34.82 -13.03
CA SER A 159 6.48 -35.96 -13.56
C SER A 159 7.92 -35.61 -13.96
N GLN A 160 8.18 -34.34 -14.23
CA GLN A 160 9.50 -33.77 -14.57
C GLN A 160 10.24 -33.22 -13.35
N GLY A 161 9.99 -33.77 -12.17
CA GLY A 161 10.62 -33.27 -10.93
C GLY A 161 9.99 -31.99 -10.39
N GLY A 162 8.78 -31.66 -10.79
CA GLY A 162 8.06 -30.47 -10.32
C GLY A 162 8.50 -29.17 -11.02
N LEU A 163 8.66 -29.24 -12.32
CA LEU A 163 9.04 -28.08 -13.15
C LEU A 163 7.82 -27.41 -13.77
N TRP A 164 7.90 -26.11 -13.93
CA TRP A 164 6.97 -25.36 -14.77
C TRP A 164 7.39 -25.46 -16.23
N VAL A 165 6.47 -25.86 -17.08
CA VAL A 165 6.69 -26.06 -18.53
C VAL A 165 5.90 -25.00 -19.29
N SER A 166 6.57 -24.34 -20.23
CA SER A 166 5.98 -23.36 -21.13
C SER A 166 5.14 -24.03 -22.21
N ASN A 167 3.96 -23.49 -22.53
CA ASN A 167 3.13 -23.91 -23.63
C ASN A 167 3.44 -23.17 -24.95
N ALA A 168 4.04 -21.98 -24.85
CA ALA A 168 4.32 -21.12 -25.99
C ALA A 168 5.49 -20.15 -25.70
N PRO A 169 6.15 -19.63 -26.75
CA PRO A 169 7.05 -18.49 -26.58
C PRO A 169 6.31 -17.32 -25.93
N GLY A 170 6.84 -16.79 -24.88
CA GLY A 170 6.23 -15.70 -24.11
C GLY A 170 5.58 -16.12 -22.80
N ASP A 171 5.43 -17.41 -22.51
CA ASP A 171 5.02 -17.90 -21.21
C ASP A 171 6.07 -17.54 -20.15
N PHE A 172 5.63 -17.39 -18.89
CA PHE A 172 6.48 -16.99 -17.74
C PHE A 172 7.07 -15.58 -17.83
N HIS A 173 6.55 -14.71 -18.71
CA HIS A 173 7.16 -13.42 -19.03
C HIS A 173 6.62 -12.25 -18.22
N ASN A 174 5.81 -12.46 -17.17
CA ASN A 174 5.35 -11.35 -16.34
C ASN A 174 6.52 -10.49 -15.81
N PRO A 175 7.65 -11.05 -15.33
CA PRO A 175 8.79 -10.25 -14.90
C PRO A 175 9.42 -9.37 -15.98
N SER A 176 9.25 -9.71 -17.26
CA SER A 176 9.78 -8.92 -18.39
C SER A 176 8.83 -7.82 -18.87
N LYS A 177 7.58 -7.82 -18.39
CA LYS A 177 6.58 -6.82 -18.77
C LYS A 177 6.80 -5.51 -17.99
N HIS A 178 6.49 -4.39 -18.63
CA HIS A 178 6.77 -3.06 -18.10
C HIS A 178 5.65 -2.06 -18.47
N GLY A 179 5.74 -0.85 -17.93
CA GLY A 179 4.77 0.22 -18.12
C GLY A 179 3.67 0.23 -17.06
N LEU A 180 2.86 1.28 -17.07
CA LEU A 180 1.84 1.56 -16.04
C LEU A 180 0.89 0.39 -15.77
N ALA A 181 0.53 -0.39 -16.81
CA ALA A 181 -0.35 -1.55 -16.66
C ALA A 181 0.28 -2.68 -15.80
N TRP A 182 1.60 -2.67 -15.62
CA TRP A 182 2.36 -3.65 -14.85
C TRP A 182 2.90 -3.11 -13.52
N GLU A 183 2.61 -1.87 -13.19
CA GLU A 183 2.88 -1.32 -11.86
C GLU A 183 1.93 -1.92 -10.82
N ARG A 184 2.48 -2.22 -9.65
CA ARG A 184 1.71 -2.76 -8.52
C ARG A 184 1.93 -1.91 -7.29
N PRO A 185 0.85 -1.54 -6.57
CA PRO A 185 0.96 -0.77 -5.36
C PRO A 185 1.76 -1.53 -4.31
N THR A 186 2.74 -0.87 -3.74
CA THR A 186 3.64 -1.46 -2.76
C THR A 186 4.05 -0.43 -1.71
N SER A 187 4.20 -0.85 -0.46
CA SER A 187 4.81 -0.05 0.59
C SER A 187 6.23 -0.53 0.83
N ILE A 188 7.19 0.39 0.78
CA ILE A 188 8.60 0.11 1.06
C ILE A 188 8.98 0.82 2.35
N GLU A 189 9.55 0.07 3.28
CA GLU A 189 10.07 0.57 4.54
C GLU A 189 11.55 0.22 4.64
N TRP A 190 12.37 1.23 4.89
CA TRP A 190 13.78 1.02 5.24
C TRP A 190 13.94 1.24 6.74
N ILE A 191 14.39 0.21 7.44
CA ILE A 191 14.58 0.20 8.89
C ILE A 191 16.06 0.06 9.17
N VAL A 192 16.65 1.07 9.82
CA VAL A 192 18.07 1.10 10.18
C VAL A 192 18.23 0.74 11.66
N PRO A 193 19.17 -0.15 12.03
CA PRO A 193 19.29 -0.66 13.39
C PRO A 193 19.67 0.38 14.43
N GLU A 194 20.48 1.37 14.08
CA GLU A 194 21.17 2.24 15.07
C GLU A 194 20.31 3.36 15.64
N ASP A 195 19.28 3.79 14.92
CA ASP A 195 18.47 4.95 15.33
C ASP A 195 16.96 4.78 15.16
N ASN A 196 16.51 3.59 14.73
CA ASN A 196 15.12 3.40 14.28
C ASN A 196 14.67 4.47 13.28
N SER A 197 15.62 5.15 12.65
CA SER A 197 15.32 6.12 11.61
C SER A 197 14.66 5.42 10.44
N VAL A 198 13.64 6.03 9.90
CA VAL A 198 12.79 5.36 8.94
C VAL A 198 12.53 6.29 7.77
N PHE A 199 13.01 5.89 6.62
CA PHE A 199 12.53 6.42 5.36
C PHE A 199 11.34 5.57 4.88
N ARG A 200 10.18 6.19 4.70
CA ARG A 200 9.01 5.57 4.07
C ARG A 200 8.81 6.20 2.70
N ARG A 201 8.79 5.37 1.67
CA ARG A 201 8.27 5.74 0.35
C ARG A 201 7.12 4.80 -0.01
N ILE A 202 5.95 5.35 -0.28
CA ILE A 202 4.92 4.64 -1.02
C ILE A 202 5.37 4.74 -2.48
N ALA A 203 5.80 3.62 -3.06
CA ALA A 203 6.16 3.54 -4.46
C ALA A 203 5.17 2.63 -5.16
N ALA A 204 4.68 3.07 -6.30
CA ALA A 204 4.20 2.13 -7.30
C ALA A 204 5.45 1.40 -7.82
N SER A 205 5.56 0.09 -7.61
CA SER A 205 6.67 -0.67 -8.17
C SER A 205 6.42 -0.85 -9.65
N ALA A 206 7.11 -0.09 -10.47
CA ALA A 206 7.33 -0.50 -11.84
C ALA A 206 8.37 -1.61 -11.85
N SER A 207 8.10 -2.74 -12.46
CA SER A 207 9.14 -3.69 -12.85
C SER A 207 9.95 -3.03 -13.96
N ARG A 208 10.86 -2.13 -13.62
CA ARG A 208 11.87 -1.64 -14.55
C ARG A 208 12.96 -2.71 -14.61
N ALA A 209 12.91 -3.55 -15.64
CA ALA A 209 14.12 -4.15 -16.12
C ALA A 209 15.03 -2.98 -16.53
N ALA A 210 16.16 -2.81 -15.85
CA ALA A 210 17.21 -1.91 -16.29
C ALA A 210 17.74 -2.48 -17.61
N THR A 211 17.24 -1.99 -18.74
CA THR A 211 17.96 -2.09 -19.99
C THR A 211 19.13 -1.14 -19.87
N GLY A 212 20.25 -1.68 -19.42
CA GLY A 212 21.55 -1.03 -19.58
C GLY A 212 21.79 -0.83 -21.06
N ASN A 213 21.51 0.35 -21.57
CA ASN A 213 22.15 0.82 -22.77
C ASN A 213 23.56 1.25 -22.36
N ALA A 214 24.50 0.30 -22.47
CA ALA A 214 25.86 0.66 -22.73
C ALA A 214 25.84 1.38 -24.10
N ARG A 215 26.08 2.65 -24.10
CA ARG A 215 26.54 3.37 -25.28
C ARG A 215 28.00 3.73 -25.00
N ASP A 216 28.81 3.35 -25.95
CA ASP A 216 30.22 3.66 -26.18
C ASP A 216 30.64 5.08 -25.78
#